data_f8bfb5cfc5db88560baa21f0dd312baa
#
_entry.id   f8bfb5cfc5db88560baa21f0dd312baa
#
_cell.length_a   1.000
_cell.length_b   1.000
_cell.length_c   1.000
_cell.angle_alpha   90.00
_cell.angle_beta   90.00
_cell.angle_gamma   90.00
#
_symmetry.space_group_name_H-M   'P 1'
#
loop_
_entity.id
_entity.type
_entity.pdbx_description
1 polymer ?
#
loop_
_entity_poly.entity_id
_entity_poly.type
_entity_poly.pdbx_seq_one_letter_code
_entity_poly.pdbx_strand_id
1 'polypeptide(L)'
;FKYFEECKKRGIKIIISIRDFPWDDPHENSLQDWVNYTQNLVCKYYAEKILVHGDPNILPLQSDRTRFANSNDIIKDIEDKIVYTGYVCDDSLKPHKKKNNIIYVSTGLNKEEGMLLFKEITKIAKNFPDYRFVMPVANKYIKTGSSVRDNMIFVEYIPDLGKKIQSCAALITYGGYNTTMEVLKSGVPTIIIPRQDGQKLEQFVRCYVFEPHGFFKVLNNKEFHHLTDTLNEVLKTKPKKFTFNIDGAKTSANEIFKIHTRHS
;
A
#
# COMPACT_ATOMS: atom_id res chain seq x y z
N PHE A 1 -1.33 6.45 27.70
CA PHE A 1 -0.50 7.65 27.95
C PHE A 1 0.53 7.47 29.05
N LYS A 2 0.25 6.73 30.15
CA LYS A 2 1.22 6.51 31.26
C LYS A 2 2.61 6.04 30.77
N TYR A 3 2.69 5.21 29.76
CA TYR A 3 3.95 4.74 29.18
C TYR A 3 4.74 5.90 28.53
N PHE A 4 4.07 6.75 27.75
CA PHE A 4 4.72 7.90 27.11
C PHE A 4 5.18 8.94 28.12
N GLU A 5 4.38 9.17 29.17
CA GLU A 5 4.79 10.03 30.30
C GLU A 5 6.06 9.52 30.98
N GLU A 6 6.15 8.22 31.23
CA GLU A 6 7.34 7.61 31.84
C GLU A 6 8.56 7.73 30.92
N CYS A 7 8.40 7.50 29.62
CA CYS A 7 9.48 7.73 28.66
C CYS A 7 9.99 9.17 28.72
N LYS A 8 9.08 10.15 28.73
CA LYS A 8 9.42 11.57 28.80
C LYS A 8 10.17 11.90 30.09
N LYS A 9 9.71 11.41 31.25
CA LYS A 9 10.39 11.59 32.54
C LYS A 9 11.82 11.04 32.56
N ARG A 10 12.06 9.94 31.84
CA ARG A 10 13.38 9.31 31.72
C ARG A 10 14.25 9.92 30.61
N GLY A 11 13.80 10.97 29.94
CA GLY A 11 14.52 11.59 28.82
C GLY A 11 14.57 10.71 27.55
N ILE A 12 13.74 9.66 27.48
CA ILE A 12 13.65 8.77 26.31
C ILE A 12 12.95 9.50 25.18
N LYS A 13 13.62 9.62 24.04
CA LYS A 13 13.05 10.25 22.85
C LYS A 13 12.10 9.31 22.14
N ILE A 14 10.93 9.83 21.79
CA ILE A 14 9.88 9.08 21.10
C ILE A 14 9.83 9.55 19.65
N ILE A 15 10.01 8.63 18.72
CA ILE A 15 9.91 8.90 17.30
C ILE A 15 8.71 8.12 16.76
N ILE A 16 7.82 8.82 16.08
CA ILE A 16 6.65 8.22 15.44
C ILE A 16 6.98 7.97 13.97
N SER A 17 6.68 6.77 13.52
CA SER A 17 6.88 6.34 12.11
C SER A 17 5.51 6.07 11.49
N ILE A 18 5.17 6.78 10.42
CA ILE A 18 3.87 6.74 9.78
C ILE A 18 4.08 6.40 8.29
N ARG A 19 3.39 5.39 7.78
CA ARG A 19 3.48 4.98 6.36
C ARG A 19 2.87 5.99 5.42
N ASP A 20 1.78 6.61 5.83
CA ASP A 20 1.08 7.71 5.17
C ASP A 20 0.53 8.61 6.27
N PHE A 21 0.00 9.78 5.91
CA PHE A 21 -0.77 10.53 6.87
C PHE A 21 -2.07 9.79 7.25
N PRO A 22 -2.58 10.00 8.48
CA PRO A 22 -3.92 9.54 8.83
C PRO A 22 -4.93 10.18 7.87
N TRP A 23 -5.72 9.34 7.21
CA TRP A 23 -6.76 9.78 6.29
C TRP A 23 -8.08 9.95 7.03
N ASP A 24 -8.85 10.97 6.68
CA ASP A 24 -10.22 11.06 7.14
C ASP A 24 -11.06 9.94 6.53
N ASP A 25 -11.75 9.20 7.37
CA ASP A 25 -12.81 8.30 6.94
C ASP A 25 -14.11 9.10 6.93
N PRO A 26 -14.75 9.32 5.76
CA PRO A 26 -16.02 10.01 5.68
C PRO A 26 -17.18 9.23 6.33
N HIS A 27 -16.94 7.96 6.66
CA HIS A 27 -17.87 7.13 7.41
C HIS A 27 -17.44 7.13 8.88
N GLU A 28 -18.05 8.00 9.68
CA GLU A 28 -17.83 8.12 11.12
C GLU A 28 -17.87 6.73 11.79
N ASN A 29 -16.67 6.27 12.21
CA ASN A 29 -16.53 5.10 13.03
C ASN A 29 -15.89 5.53 14.35
N SER A 30 -16.67 5.51 15.41
CA SER A 30 -16.26 5.98 16.73
C SER A 30 -14.94 5.37 17.23
N LEU A 31 -14.64 4.12 16.86
CA LEU A 31 -13.38 3.49 17.20
C LEU A 31 -12.20 4.10 16.42
N GLN A 32 -12.37 4.37 15.12
CA GLN A 32 -11.34 4.97 14.29
C GLN A 32 -11.07 6.41 14.72
N ASP A 33 -12.09 7.17 15.07
CA ASP A 33 -11.94 8.53 15.59
C ASP A 33 -11.16 8.54 16.90
N TRP A 34 -11.44 7.59 17.78
CA TRP A 34 -10.68 7.44 19.02
C TRP A 34 -9.22 7.08 18.78
N VAL A 35 -8.91 6.14 17.88
CA VAL A 35 -7.55 5.78 17.51
C VAL A 35 -6.81 6.98 16.93
N ASN A 36 -7.45 7.73 16.05
CA ASN A 36 -6.85 8.88 15.40
C ASN A 36 -6.63 10.04 16.37
N TYR A 37 -7.58 10.29 17.24
CA TYR A 37 -7.42 11.26 18.32
C TYR A 37 -6.24 10.93 19.23
N THR A 38 -6.11 9.65 19.61
CA THR A 38 -5.00 9.16 20.41
C THR A 38 -3.66 9.33 19.70
N GLN A 39 -3.58 9.02 18.41
CA GLN A 39 -2.38 9.23 17.60
C GLN A 39 -2.00 10.69 17.52
N ASN A 40 -2.96 11.58 17.29
CA ASN A 40 -2.72 13.03 17.24
C ASN A 40 -2.18 13.55 18.57
N LEU A 41 -2.74 13.13 19.70
CA LEU A 41 -2.22 13.49 21.01
C LEU A 41 -0.79 12.98 21.23
N VAL A 42 -0.47 11.76 20.83
CA VAL A 42 0.89 11.25 20.94
C VAL A 42 1.86 12.04 20.07
N CYS A 43 1.50 12.37 18.85
CA CYS A 43 2.29 13.22 17.96
C CYS A 43 2.53 14.60 18.56
N LYS A 44 1.48 15.24 19.09
CA LYS A 44 1.57 16.58 19.67
C LYS A 44 2.43 16.65 20.92
N TYR A 45 2.18 15.78 21.89
CA TYR A 45 2.74 15.93 23.24
C TYR A 45 3.98 15.10 23.52
N TYR A 46 4.20 14.02 22.79
CA TYR A 46 5.26 13.06 23.11
C TYR A 46 6.29 12.85 22.01
N ALA A 47 5.91 13.05 20.74
CA ALA A 47 6.85 12.83 19.66
C ALA A 47 7.93 13.92 19.61
N GLU A 48 9.18 13.50 19.52
CA GLU A 48 10.33 14.34 19.18
C GLU A 48 10.36 14.60 17.67
N LYS A 49 10.11 13.55 16.87
CA LYS A 49 9.97 13.60 15.42
C LYS A 49 8.89 12.65 14.93
N ILE A 50 8.28 13.02 13.81
CA ILE A 50 7.28 12.24 13.09
C ILE A 50 7.84 11.97 11.70
N LEU A 51 8.25 10.73 11.46
CA LEU A 51 8.78 10.29 10.17
C LEU A 51 7.64 9.83 9.29
N VAL A 52 7.38 10.57 8.22
CA VAL A 52 6.32 10.25 7.25
C VAL A 52 6.96 9.59 6.04
N HIS A 53 6.60 8.34 5.81
CA HIS A 53 7.10 7.56 4.68
C HIS A 53 6.29 7.88 3.42
N GLY A 54 6.53 9.05 2.87
CA GLY A 54 5.86 9.61 1.72
C GLY A 54 6.67 10.72 1.06
N ASP A 55 6.08 11.33 0.04
CA ASP A 55 6.65 12.46 -0.69
C ASP A 55 5.68 13.65 -0.61
N PRO A 56 6.11 14.83 -0.14
CA PRO A 56 5.23 15.99 -0.03
C PRO A 56 4.69 16.50 -1.38
N ASN A 57 5.36 16.17 -2.49
CA ASN A 57 4.85 16.51 -3.83
C ASN A 57 3.70 15.59 -4.27
N ILE A 58 3.59 14.41 -3.67
CA ILE A 58 2.51 13.46 -3.94
C ILE A 58 1.37 13.68 -2.95
N LEU A 59 1.72 13.84 -1.68
CA LEU A 59 0.79 14.02 -0.59
C LEU A 59 1.29 15.10 0.36
N PRO A 60 1.01 16.36 0.06
CA PRO A 60 1.38 17.46 0.95
C PRO A 60 0.60 17.41 2.26
N LEU A 61 1.21 17.91 3.33
CA LEU A 61 0.62 17.97 4.66
C LEU A 61 -0.76 18.66 4.68
N GLN A 62 -0.90 19.72 3.91
CA GLN A 62 -2.12 20.52 3.80
C GLN A 62 -3.07 20.05 2.69
N SER A 63 -2.94 18.79 2.26
CA SER A 63 -3.88 18.23 1.28
C SER A 63 -5.28 18.15 1.90
N ASP A 64 -6.29 18.53 1.13
CA ASP A 64 -7.71 18.34 1.43
C ASP A 64 -8.11 16.86 1.62
N ARG A 65 -7.19 15.97 1.29
CA ARG A 65 -7.32 14.51 1.42
C ARG A 65 -6.72 13.97 2.71
N THR A 66 -6.09 14.82 3.51
CA THR A 66 -5.56 14.39 4.81
C THR A 66 -6.53 14.80 5.93
N ARG A 67 -6.59 13.98 6.97
CA ARG A 67 -7.36 14.29 8.17
C ARG A 67 -7.00 15.64 8.78
N PHE A 68 -5.78 16.09 8.59
CA PHE A 68 -5.30 17.36 9.09
C PHE A 68 -5.84 18.56 8.32
N ALA A 69 -6.43 18.37 7.14
CA ALA A 69 -6.96 19.47 6.31
C ALA A 69 -8.03 20.31 7.04
N ASN A 70 -8.80 19.68 7.91
CA ASN A 70 -9.89 20.33 8.66
C ASN A 70 -9.50 20.72 10.09
N SER A 71 -8.27 20.45 10.53
CA SER A 71 -7.80 20.75 11.89
C SER A 71 -6.52 21.57 11.87
N ASN A 72 -6.63 22.81 11.41
CA ASN A 72 -5.52 23.77 11.33
C ASN A 72 -4.69 23.87 12.61
N ASP A 73 -5.31 23.64 13.77
CA ASP A 73 -4.64 23.74 15.06
C ASP A 73 -3.68 22.57 15.32
N ILE A 74 -4.04 21.34 14.90
CA ILE A 74 -3.18 20.16 15.13
C ILE A 74 -1.95 20.22 14.22
N ILE A 75 -2.12 20.65 12.97
CA ILE A 75 -1.00 20.76 12.01
C ILE A 75 0.05 21.73 12.53
N LYS A 76 -0.35 22.90 12.99
CA LYS A 76 0.56 23.90 13.54
C LYS A 76 1.38 23.38 14.72
N ASP A 77 0.79 22.50 15.53
CA ASP A 77 1.45 21.95 16.71
C ASP A 77 2.46 20.81 16.40
N ILE A 78 2.43 20.25 15.21
CA ILE A 78 3.28 19.09 14.82
C ILE A 78 4.13 19.34 13.57
N GLU A 79 3.91 20.41 12.83
CA GLU A 79 4.55 20.68 11.54
C GLU A 79 6.09 20.69 11.63
N ASP A 80 6.63 21.30 12.68
CA ASP A 80 8.07 21.37 12.95
C ASP A 80 8.70 20.00 13.32
N LYS A 81 7.87 19.03 13.68
CA LYS A 81 8.29 17.66 14.01
C LYS A 81 8.24 16.73 12.82
N ILE A 82 7.52 17.09 11.76
CA ILE A 82 7.31 16.24 10.59
C ILE A 82 8.56 16.23 9.71
N VAL A 83 8.97 15.02 9.33
CA VAL A 83 10.02 14.79 8.36
C VAL A 83 9.51 13.82 7.30
N TYR A 84 9.39 14.26 6.07
CA TYR A 84 9.15 13.38 4.94
C TYR A 84 10.43 12.63 4.61
N THR A 85 10.41 11.33 4.74
CA THR A 85 11.58 10.48 4.54
C THR A 85 11.70 9.94 3.11
N GLY A 86 10.65 10.06 2.33
CA GLY A 86 10.46 9.27 1.12
C GLY A 86 9.83 7.92 1.44
N TYR A 87 9.43 7.20 0.40
CA TYR A 87 8.79 5.90 0.53
C TYR A 87 9.78 4.82 0.98
N VAL A 88 9.30 3.87 1.78
CA VAL A 88 10.09 2.71 2.24
C VAL A 88 9.76 1.52 1.36
N CYS A 89 10.76 0.98 0.71
CA CYS A 89 10.65 -0.19 -0.16
C CYS A 89 11.87 -1.10 0.01
N ASP A 90 11.74 -2.37 -0.33
CA ASP A 90 12.85 -3.31 -0.35
C ASP A 90 13.88 -2.90 -1.41
N ASP A 91 15.12 -2.64 -0.97
CA ASP A 91 16.21 -2.21 -1.84
C ASP A 91 16.72 -3.30 -2.78
N SER A 92 16.44 -4.55 -2.49
CA SER A 92 16.80 -5.68 -3.36
C SER A 92 15.95 -5.78 -4.63
N LEU A 93 14.82 -5.06 -4.70
CA LEU A 93 13.93 -5.08 -5.85
C LEU A 93 14.54 -4.37 -7.06
N LYS A 94 14.49 -5.06 -8.19
CA LYS A 94 15.00 -4.59 -9.49
C LYS A 94 13.85 -4.16 -10.40
N PRO A 95 14.10 -3.32 -11.40
CA PRO A 95 13.13 -2.99 -12.43
C PRO A 95 12.56 -4.26 -13.09
N HIS A 96 11.28 -4.21 -13.38
CA HIS A 96 10.55 -5.30 -14.00
C HIS A 96 11.11 -5.64 -15.40
N LYS A 97 11.30 -6.96 -15.61
CA LYS A 97 11.63 -7.50 -16.92
C LYS A 97 10.83 -8.79 -17.12
N LYS A 98 9.75 -8.72 -17.90
CA LYS A 98 8.91 -9.88 -18.17
C LYS A 98 9.74 -11.08 -18.66
N LYS A 99 9.62 -12.23 -17.98
CA LYS A 99 10.29 -13.49 -18.31
C LYS A 99 9.31 -14.66 -18.45
N ASN A 100 8.08 -14.49 -18.00
CA ASN A 100 7.07 -15.54 -18.03
C ASN A 100 5.67 -14.97 -18.23
N ASN A 101 4.71 -15.84 -18.50
CA ASN A 101 3.30 -15.49 -18.69
C ASN A 101 2.47 -15.77 -17.43
N ILE A 102 3.00 -15.46 -16.26
CA ILE A 102 2.28 -15.60 -15.00
C ILE A 102 1.62 -14.27 -14.63
N ILE A 103 0.36 -14.32 -14.27
CA ILE A 103 -0.38 -13.24 -13.65
C ILE A 103 -0.58 -13.62 -12.19
N TYR A 104 0.05 -12.87 -11.27
CA TYR A 104 -0.20 -13.05 -9.85
C TYR A 104 -1.44 -12.28 -9.42
N VAL A 105 -2.28 -12.94 -8.60
CA VAL A 105 -3.44 -12.30 -7.98
C VAL A 105 -3.21 -12.32 -6.47
N SER A 106 -2.77 -11.21 -5.92
CA SER A 106 -2.41 -11.07 -4.50
C SER A 106 -3.50 -10.35 -3.72
N THR A 107 -4.63 -10.99 -3.58
CA THR A 107 -5.76 -10.47 -2.81
C THR A 107 -6.14 -11.51 -1.76
N GLY A 108 -6.16 -11.13 -0.51
CA GLY A 108 -6.61 -12.05 0.55
C GLY A 108 -8.08 -12.43 0.35
N LEU A 109 -8.38 -13.72 0.20
CA LEU A 109 -9.75 -14.24 0.11
C LEU A 109 -10.40 -14.41 1.48
N ASN A 110 -10.28 -13.42 2.34
CA ASN A 110 -10.77 -13.55 3.70
C ASN A 110 -12.24 -13.20 3.87
N LYS A 111 -12.85 -12.57 2.84
CA LYS A 111 -14.18 -11.97 2.91
C LYS A 111 -14.87 -12.02 1.56
N GLU A 112 -16.11 -11.55 1.54
CA GLU A 112 -16.98 -11.50 0.37
C GLU A 112 -16.34 -10.86 -0.86
N GLU A 113 -15.59 -9.77 -0.69
CA GLU A 113 -14.87 -9.11 -1.78
C GLU A 113 -13.83 -10.01 -2.45
N GLY A 114 -13.08 -10.78 -1.65
CA GLY A 114 -12.11 -11.73 -2.18
C GLY A 114 -12.78 -12.86 -2.97
N MET A 115 -13.94 -13.32 -2.53
CA MET A 115 -14.72 -14.32 -3.26
C MET A 115 -15.34 -13.76 -4.54
N LEU A 116 -15.74 -12.48 -4.53
CA LEU A 116 -16.22 -11.80 -5.73
C LEU A 116 -15.10 -11.73 -6.78
N LEU A 117 -13.93 -11.25 -6.38
CA LEU A 117 -12.78 -11.20 -7.28
C LEU A 117 -12.37 -12.59 -7.78
N PHE A 118 -12.39 -13.61 -6.92
CA PHE A 118 -12.12 -14.98 -7.33
C PHE A 118 -13.07 -15.44 -8.45
N LYS A 119 -14.37 -15.19 -8.32
CA LYS A 119 -15.36 -15.50 -9.35
C LYS A 119 -15.07 -14.76 -10.65
N GLU A 120 -14.74 -13.48 -10.58
CA GLU A 120 -14.45 -12.68 -11.77
C GLU A 120 -13.14 -13.13 -12.46
N ILE A 121 -12.07 -13.38 -11.72
CA ILE A 121 -10.83 -13.96 -12.27
C ILE A 121 -11.11 -15.30 -12.94
N THR A 122 -11.92 -16.18 -12.33
CA THR A 122 -12.29 -17.47 -12.92
C THR A 122 -13.06 -17.30 -14.24
N LYS A 123 -13.91 -16.30 -14.34
CA LYS A 123 -14.64 -16.02 -15.59
C LYS A 123 -13.70 -15.54 -16.70
N ILE A 124 -12.80 -14.60 -16.39
CA ILE A 124 -11.93 -13.98 -17.39
C ILE A 124 -10.76 -14.87 -17.80
N ALA A 125 -10.30 -15.79 -16.96
CA ALA A 125 -9.13 -16.63 -17.22
C ALA A 125 -9.21 -17.38 -18.56
N LYS A 126 -10.42 -17.77 -19.00
CA LYS A 126 -10.64 -18.39 -20.31
C LYS A 126 -10.25 -17.52 -21.52
N ASN A 127 -10.28 -16.19 -21.33
CA ASN A 127 -9.95 -15.22 -22.38
C ASN A 127 -8.44 -14.99 -22.50
N PHE A 128 -7.64 -15.59 -21.60
CA PHE A 128 -6.18 -15.46 -21.51
C PHE A 128 -5.51 -16.84 -21.48
N PRO A 129 -5.69 -17.70 -22.50
CA PRO A 129 -5.18 -19.09 -22.47
C PRO A 129 -3.65 -19.16 -22.39
N ASP A 130 -2.94 -18.15 -22.88
CA ASP A 130 -1.48 -18.09 -22.87
C ASP A 130 -0.89 -17.67 -21.51
N TYR A 131 -1.74 -17.32 -20.56
CA TYR A 131 -1.35 -16.83 -19.23
C TYR A 131 -1.78 -17.79 -18.14
N ARG A 132 -0.95 -17.95 -17.11
CA ARG A 132 -1.29 -18.69 -15.90
C ARG A 132 -1.59 -17.74 -14.76
N PHE A 133 -2.76 -17.89 -14.15
CA PHE A 133 -3.17 -17.12 -12.97
C PHE A 133 -2.77 -17.87 -11.70
N VAL A 134 -1.92 -17.26 -10.88
CA VAL A 134 -1.51 -17.81 -9.57
C VAL A 134 -2.19 -17.01 -8.48
N MET A 135 -3.02 -17.67 -7.70
CA MET A 135 -3.89 -17.01 -6.72
C MET A 135 -3.84 -17.71 -5.36
N PRO A 136 -3.58 -17.00 -4.24
CA PRO A 136 -3.68 -17.57 -2.91
C PRO A 136 -5.15 -17.77 -2.54
N VAL A 137 -5.47 -18.95 -2.04
CA VAL A 137 -6.82 -19.34 -1.62
C VAL A 137 -6.74 -20.06 -0.29
N ALA A 138 -7.59 -19.67 0.66
CA ALA A 138 -7.69 -20.42 1.91
C ALA A 138 -8.25 -21.83 1.65
N ASN A 139 -7.60 -22.86 2.19
CA ASN A 139 -7.94 -24.28 2.00
C ASN A 139 -9.40 -24.63 2.30
N LYS A 140 -10.06 -23.83 3.16
CA LYS A 140 -11.49 -24.02 3.47
C LYS A 140 -12.45 -23.71 2.31
N TYR A 141 -11.96 -23.01 1.26
CA TYR A 141 -12.78 -22.67 0.10
C TYR A 141 -12.46 -23.52 -1.13
N ILE A 142 -11.17 -23.77 -1.37
CA ILE A 142 -10.69 -24.56 -2.50
C ILE A 142 -9.45 -25.31 -2.06
N LYS A 143 -9.35 -26.61 -2.40
CA LYS A 143 -8.17 -27.41 -2.10
C LYS A 143 -6.96 -26.84 -2.85
N THR A 144 -5.90 -26.54 -2.14
CA THR A 144 -4.63 -26.09 -2.71
C THR A 144 -4.11 -27.10 -3.73
N GLY A 145 -3.63 -26.61 -4.87
CA GLY A 145 -3.20 -27.47 -5.98
C GLY A 145 -4.31 -27.95 -6.90
N SER A 146 -5.62 -27.70 -6.56
CA SER A 146 -6.71 -27.94 -7.50
C SER A 146 -6.75 -26.85 -8.58
N SER A 147 -7.28 -27.16 -9.73
CA SER A 147 -7.52 -26.23 -10.84
C SER A 147 -9.02 -26.19 -11.13
N VAL A 148 -9.58 -25.00 -11.10
CA VAL A 148 -10.95 -24.74 -11.60
C VAL A 148 -10.93 -24.56 -13.12
N ARG A 149 -9.76 -24.17 -13.65
CA ARG A 149 -9.42 -24.06 -15.07
C ARG A 149 -7.97 -24.45 -15.24
N ASP A 150 -7.60 -24.96 -16.41
CA ASP A 150 -6.26 -25.45 -16.70
C ASP A 150 -5.16 -24.39 -16.54
N ASN A 151 -5.52 -23.12 -16.69
CA ASN A 151 -4.59 -22.00 -16.54
C ASN A 151 -4.68 -21.27 -15.19
N MET A 152 -5.35 -21.85 -14.17
CA MET A 152 -5.42 -21.31 -12.82
C MET A 152 -4.71 -22.23 -11.83
N ILE A 153 -3.83 -21.67 -11.02
CA ILE A 153 -3.07 -22.36 -9.98
C ILE A 153 -3.41 -21.75 -8.63
N PHE A 154 -3.94 -22.55 -7.73
CA PHE A 154 -4.27 -22.15 -6.38
C PHE A 154 -3.16 -22.55 -5.43
N VAL A 155 -2.71 -21.60 -4.63
CA VAL A 155 -1.66 -21.76 -3.63
C VAL A 155 -2.16 -21.28 -2.29
N GLU A 156 -1.60 -21.77 -1.21
CA GLU A 156 -1.92 -21.27 0.13
C GLU A 156 -1.34 -19.87 0.34
N TYR A 157 -0.16 -19.65 -0.18
CA TYR A 157 0.60 -18.42 -0.05
C TYR A 157 1.55 -18.23 -1.24
N ILE A 158 1.84 -17.00 -1.62
CA ILE A 158 2.85 -16.67 -2.64
C ILE A 158 4.10 -16.16 -1.92
N PRO A 159 5.12 -17.00 -1.70
CA PRO A 159 6.35 -16.56 -1.05
C PRO A 159 7.11 -15.59 -1.95
N ASP A 160 7.80 -14.62 -1.34
CA ASP A 160 8.65 -13.65 -2.05
C ASP A 160 7.95 -12.95 -3.23
N LEU A 161 6.69 -12.53 -3.03
CA LEU A 161 5.90 -11.89 -4.09
C LEU A 161 6.67 -10.74 -4.74
N GLY A 162 7.32 -9.87 -3.96
CA GLY A 162 8.12 -8.75 -4.46
C GLY A 162 9.20 -9.16 -5.47
N LYS A 163 9.84 -10.32 -5.27
CA LYS A 163 10.81 -10.86 -6.25
C LYS A 163 10.12 -11.45 -7.48
N LYS A 164 8.98 -12.11 -7.29
CA LYS A 164 8.24 -12.77 -8.38
C LYS A 164 7.62 -11.77 -9.34
N ILE A 165 7.12 -10.66 -8.86
CA ILE A 165 6.52 -9.63 -9.71
C ILE A 165 7.53 -8.97 -10.64
N GLN A 166 8.83 -9.01 -10.35
CA GLN A 166 9.87 -8.49 -11.25
C GLN A 166 9.95 -9.20 -12.60
N SER A 167 9.35 -10.38 -12.73
CA SER A 167 9.44 -11.21 -13.96
C SER A 167 8.11 -11.70 -14.49
N CYS A 168 7.00 -11.44 -13.81
CA CYS A 168 5.67 -11.89 -14.20
C CYS A 168 5.10 -11.09 -15.39
N ALA A 169 3.97 -11.51 -15.92
CA ALA A 169 3.26 -10.77 -16.96
C ALA A 169 2.52 -9.57 -16.38
N ALA A 170 1.82 -9.77 -15.28
CA ALA A 170 1.08 -8.71 -14.57
C ALA A 170 0.81 -9.10 -13.11
N LEU A 171 0.41 -8.12 -12.31
CA LEU A 171 -0.08 -8.28 -10.95
C LEU A 171 -1.50 -7.73 -10.84
N ILE A 172 -2.37 -8.45 -10.14
CA ILE A 172 -3.68 -7.95 -9.69
C ILE A 172 -3.63 -7.97 -8.16
N THR A 173 -3.85 -6.84 -7.49
CA THR A 173 -3.63 -6.75 -6.04
C THR A 173 -4.52 -5.72 -5.37
N TYR A 174 -4.58 -5.76 -4.03
CA TYR A 174 -5.10 -4.67 -3.22
C TYR A 174 -4.04 -3.56 -3.04
N GLY A 175 -4.48 -2.34 -2.81
CA GLY A 175 -3.61 -1.17 -2.65
C GLY A 175 -2.90 -1.06 -1.29
N GLY A 176 -2.45 -2.17 -0.70
CA GLY A 176 -1.65 -2.15 0.53
C GLY A 176 -0.31 -1.43 0.33
N TYR A 177 0.18 -0.70 1.34
CA TYR A 177 1.38 0.13 1.23
C TYR A 177 2.58 -0.63 0.65
N ASN A 178 2.97 -1.74 1.27
CA ASN A 178 4.17 -2.48 0.84
C ASN A 178 4.08 -2.92 -0.61
N THR A 179 2.98 -3.57 -0.99
CA THR A 179 2.79 -4.05 -2.37
C THR A 179 2.72 -2.90 -3.37
N THR A 180 2.09 -1.77 -3.00
CA THR A 180 2.09 -0.57 -3.87
C THR A 180 3.52 -0.05 -4.07
N MET A 181 4.33 0.02 -3.02
CA MET A 181 5.73 0.44 -3.15
C MET A 181 6.56 -0.53 -4.00
N GLU A 182 6.34 -1.84 -3.86
CA GLU A 182 6.96 -2.86 -4.71
C GLU A 182 6.57 -2.70 -6.19
N VAL A 183 5.30 -2.42 -6.46
CA VAL A 183 4.78 -2.12 -7.80
C VAL A 183 5.44 -0.89 -8.39
N LEU A 184 5.46 0.21 -7.64
CA LEU A 184 6.05 1.47 -8.06
C LEU A 184 7.55 1.31 -8.35
N LYS A 185 8.29 0.64 -7.47
CA LYS A 185 9.74 0.44 -7.63
C LYS A 185 10.07 -0.50 -8.79
N SER A 186 9.34 -1.58 -8.94
CA SER A 186 9.58 -2.55 -10.02
C SER A 186 9.04 -2.05 -11.37
N GLY A 187 7.95 -1.31 -11.37
CA GLY A 187 7.23 -0.91 -12.60
C GLY A 187 6.48 -2.09 -13.25
N VAL A 188 6.15 -3.13 -12.49
CA VAL A 188 5.38 -4.27 -13.01
C VAL A 188 3.99 -3.81 -13.48
N PRO A 189 3.50 -4.26 -14.65
CA PRO A 189 2.14 -3.99 -15.10
C PRO A 189 1.11 -4.47 -14.05
N THR A 190 0.28 -3.56 -13.55
CA THR A 190 -0.55 -3.87 -12.38
C THR A 190 -1.96 -3.30 -12.49
N ILE A 191 -2.94 -4.09 -12.02
CA ILE A 191 -4.28 -3.62 -11.66
C ILE A 191 -4.35 -3.60 -10.14
N ILE A 192 -4.69 -2.46 -9.56
CA ILE A 192 -4.95 -2.35 -8.13
C ILE A 192 -6.46 -2.25 -7.90
N ILE A 193 -6.97 -3.08 -7.01
CA ILE A 193 -8.36 -3.13 -6.59
C ILE A 193 -8.40 -2.73 -5.12
N PRO A 194 -8.52 -1.42 -4.79
CA PRO A 194 -8.51 -0.97 -3.41
C PRO A 194 -9.72 -1.54 -2.66
N ARG A 195 -9.49 -1.98 -1.44
CA ARG A 195 -10.59 -2.46 -0.59
C ARG A 195 -11.52 -1.31 -0.24
N GLN A 196 -12.81 -1.61 -0.28
CA GLN A 196 -13.89 -0.66 0.05
C GLN A 196 -14.60 -1.04 1.36
N ASP A 197 -14.23 -2.17 1.98
CA ASP A 197 -14.79 -2.62 3.25
C ASP A 197 -14.26 -1.76 4.39
N GLY A 198 -15.04 -0.88 4.95
CA GLY A 198 -14.84 -0.03 6.12
C GLY A 198 -13.38 0.30 6.48
N GLN A 199 -13.01 1.41 6.94
CA GLN A 199 -11.70 1.77 7.54
C GLN A 199 -10.42 1.62 6.66
N LYS A 200 -10.50 1.33 5.35
CA LYS A 200 -9.33 1.23 4.47
C LYS A 200 -9.25 2.31 3.40
N LEU A 201 -9.77 3.47 3.73
CA LEU A 201 -9.69 4.66 2.89
C LEU A 201 -8.24 4.95 2.45
N GLU A 202 -7.25 4.63 3.28
CA GLU A 202 -5.82 4.75 2.97
C GLU A 202 -5.43 4.07 1.65
N GLN A 203 -5.98 2.88 1.38
CA GLN A 203 -5.68 2.16 0.14
C GLN A 203 -6.28 2.87 -1.07
N PHE A 204 -7.53 3.32 -0.93
CA PHE A 204 -8.24 4.05 -1.97
C PHE A 204 -7.52 5.35 -2.30
N VAL A 205 -7.22 6.16 -1.29
CA VAL A 205 -6.54 7.45 -1.49
C VAL A 205 -5.16 7.26 -2.09
N ARG A 206 -4.39 6.28 -1.61
CA ARG A 206 -3.06 5.96 -2.18
C ARG A 206 -3.18 5.61 -3.66
N CYS A 207 -4.13 4.76 -4.04
CA CYS A 207 -4.35 4.41 -5.44
C CYS A 207 -4.73 5.63 -6.27
N TYR A 208 -5.65 6.44 -5.79
CA TYR A 208 -6.14 7.64 -6.47
C TYR A 208 -5.04 8.69 -6.67
N VAL A 209 -4.10 8.79 -5.75
CA VAL A 209 -2.97 9.72 -5.84
C VAL A 209 -1.94 9.28 -6.88
N PHE A 210 -1.67 7.97 -6.99
CA PHE A 210 -0.67 7.45 -7.91
C PHE A 210 -1.18 7.11 -9.31
N GLU A 211 -2.47 6.80 -9.48
CA GLU A 211 -3.05 6.41 -10.77
C GLU A 211 -2.81 7.45 -11.88
N PRO A 212 -2.98 8.78 -11.64
CA PRO A 212 -2.74 9.80 -12.65
C PRO A 212 -1.29 9.82 -13.18
N HIS A 213 -0.35 9.29 -12.40
CA HIS A 213 1.04 9.14 -12.82
C HIS A 213 1.25 7.93 -13.73
N GLY A 214 0.24 7.09 -13.95
CA GLY A 214 0.25 5.99 -14.92
C GLY A 214 1.16 4.82 -14.54
N PHE A 215 1.35 4.55 -13.25
CA PHE A 215 2.14 3.41 -12.78
C PHE A 215 1.33 2.10 -12.77
N PHE A 216 0.03 2.19 -12.62
CA PHE A 216 -0.90 1.08 -12.60
C PHE A 216 -2.30 1.57 -13.01
N LYS A 217 -3.24 0.64 -13.15
CA LYS A 217 -4.66 0.94 -13.33
C LYS A 217 -5.40 0.63 -12.04
N VAL A 218 -6.37 1.46 -11.69
CA VAL A 218 -7.28 1.22 -10.56
C VAL A 218 -8.60 0.70 -11.07
N LEU A 219 -9.15 -0.28 -10.41
CA LEU A 219 -10.46 -0.84 -10.70
C LEU A 219 -11.21 -1.05 -9.38
N ASN A 220 -12.43 -0.55 -9.27
CA ASN A 220 -13.26 -0.80 -8.09
C ASN A 220 -14.17 -2.03 -8.27
N ASN A 221 -14.76 -2.52 -7.17
CA ASN A 221 -15.61 -3.72 -7.20
C ASN A 221 -16.83 -3.63 -8.12
N LYS A 222 -17.33 -2.42 -8.39
CA LYS A 222 -18.47 -2.19 -9.27
C LYS A 222 -18.08 -2.26 -10.75
N GLU A 223 -16.79 -2.19 -11.04
CA GLU A 223 -16.20 -2.11 -12.37
C GLU A 223 -15.58 -3.42 -12.85
N PHE A 224 -15.82 -4.54 -12.16
CA PHE A 224 -15.28 -5.85 -12.57
C PHE A 224 -15.68 -6.28 -13.97
N HIS A 225 -16.76 -5.75 -14.52
CA HIS A 225 -17.12 -5.98 -15.92
C HIS A 225 -16.06 -5.42 -16.90
N HIS A 226 -15.24 -4.45 -16.48
CA HIS A 226 -14.10 -3.94 -17.25
C HIS A 226 -12.79 -4.71 -17.02
N LEU A 227 -12.77 -5.71 -16.14
CA LEU A 227 -11.53 -6.40 -15.75
C LEU A 227 -10.79 -7.02 -16.95
N THR A 228 -11.52 -7.58 -17.94
CA THR A 228 -10.93 -8.16 -19.15
C THR A 228 -10.21 -7.09 -19.98
N ASP A 229 -10.86 -5.97 -20.22
CA ASP A 229 -10.32 -4.89 -21.05
C ASP A 229 -9.14 -4.22 -20.34
N THR A 230 -9.28 -3.95 -19.04
CA THR A 230 -8.22 -3.38 -18.21
C THR A 230 -6.99 -4.29 -18.17
N LEU A 231 -7.19 -5.61 -18.07
CA LEU A 231 -6.07 -6.56 -18.10
C LEU A 231 -5.37 -6.58 -19.47
N ASN A 232 -6.14 -6.52 -20.57
CA ASN A 232 -5.57 -6.41 -21.92
C ASN A 232 -4.73 -5.13 -22.10
N GLU A 233 -5.17 -4.00 -21.55
CA GLU A 233 -4.42 -2.74 -21.54
C GLU A 233 -3.13 -2.89 -20.73
N VAL A 234 -3.24 -3.40 -19.51
CA VAL A 234 -2.12 -3.55 -18.57
C VAL A 234 -1.05 -4.48 -19.14
N LEU A 235 -1.42 -5.59 -19.79
CA LEU A 235 -0.48 -6.52 -20.42
C LEU A 235 0.32 -5.90 -21.58
N LYS A 236 -0.18 -4.82 -22.18
CA LYS A 236 0.50 -4.04 -23.25
C LYS A 236 1.32 -2.88 -22.68
N THR A 237 1.15 -2.55 -21.41
CA THR A 237 1.83 -1.40 -20.77
C THR A 237 3.32 -1.71 -20.61
N LYS A 238 4.16 -0.73 -20.96
CA LYS A 238 5.59 -0.82 -20.68
C LYS A 238 5.86 -0.41 -19.24
N PRO A 239 6.81 -1.06 -18.54
CA PRO A 239 7.23 -0.67 -17.22
C PRO A 239 7.60 0.81 -17.16
N LYS A 240 7.05 1.55 -16.21
CA LYS A 240 7.34 2.95 -16.00
C LYS A 240 8.33 3.11 -14.86
N LYS A 241 9.38 3.90 -15.08
CA LYS A 241 10.36 4.17 -14.01
C LYS A 241 9.74 5.07 -12.97
N PHE A 242 9.84 4.66 -11.72
CA PHE A 242 9.45 5.47 -10.57
C PHE A 242 10.48 6.58 -10.34
N THR A 243 10.02 7.80 -10.15
CA THR A 243 10.88 9.00 -10.07
C THR A 243 10.85 9.68 -8.70
N PHE A 244 10.02 9.21 -7.78
CA PHE A 244 9.91 9.76 -6.45
C PHE A 244 10.96 9.16 -5.49
N ASN A 245 11.17 9.83 -4.35
CA ASN A 245 12.13 9.37 -3.35
C ASN A 245 11.67 8.06 -2.70
N ILE A 246 12.47 7.00 -2.83
CA ILE A 246 12.26 5.68 -2.24
C ILE A 246 13.33 5.28 -1.20
N ASP A 247 14.15 6.23 -0.77
CA ASP A 247 15.22 6.03 0.20
C ASP A 247 14.74 6.23 1.66
N GLY A 248 13.43 6.03 1.90
CA GLY A 248 12.78 6.32 3.17
C GLY A 248 13.40 5.62 4.37
N ALA A 249 13.85 4.37 4.22
CA ALA A 249 14.51 3.64 5.29
C ALA A 249 15.85 4.28 5.69
N LYS A 250 16.67 4.65 4.71
CA LYS A 250 17.98 5.32 4.93
C LYS A 250 17.79 6.69 5.54
N THR A 251 16.85 7.48 5.01
CA THR A 251 16.53 8.81 5.53
C THR A 251 16.03 8.72 6.98
N SER A 252 15.17 7.76 7.29
CA SER A 252 14.67 7.51 8.65
C SER A 252 15.80 7.17 9.61
N ALA A 253 16.70 6.27 9.23
CA ALA A 253 17.87 5.91 10.03
C ALA A 253 18.75 7.12 10.33
N ASN A 254 19.00 7.97 9.33
CA ASN A 254 19.80 9.19 9.50
C ASN A 254 19.12 10.19 10.45
N GLU A 255 17.79 10.37 10.36
CA GLU A 255 17.07 11.25 11.28
C GLU A 255 17.09 10.73 12.72
N ILE A 256 16.94 9.44 12.92
CA ILE A 256 17.06 8.80 14.24
C ILE A 256 18.46 9.01 14.80
N PHE A 257 19.49 8.80 13.99
CA PHE A 257 20.90 9.00 14.41
C PHE A 257 21.19 10.45 14.80
N LYS A 258 20.68 11.44 14.05
CA LYS A 258 20.84 12.87 14.40
C LYS A 258 20.23 13.20 15.76
N ILE A 259 19.09 12.58 16.12
CA ILE A 259 18.46 12.81 17.43
C ILE A 259 19.33 12.20 18.53
N HIS A 260 19.90 11.03 18.32
CA HIS A 260 20.78 10.37 19.27
C HIS A 260 22.03 11.20 19.56
N THR A 261 22.72 11.69 18.52
CA THR A 261 23.99 12.41 18.64
C THR A 261 23.89 13.84 19.17
N ARG A 262 22.73 14.48 19.10
CA ARG A 262 22.51 15.84 19.65
C ARG A 262 22.48 15.88 21.18
N HIS A 263 22.39 14.76 21.82
CA HIS A 263 22.21 14.62 23.27
C HIS A 263 23.32 13.76 23.94
N SER A 264 24.32 13.32 23.16
CA SER A 264 25.58 12.73 23.63
C SER A 264 26.64 13.80 23.74
#